data_ca40eea00b6628c150e376540d171dba
#
_entry.id   ca40eea00b6628c150e376540d171dba
#
_cell.length_a   1.000
_cell.length_b   1.000
_cell.length_c   1.000
_cell.angle_alpha   90.00
_cell.angle_beta   90.00
_cell.angle_gamma   90.00
#
_symmetry.space_group_name_H-M   'P 1'
#
loop_
_entity.id
_entity.type
_entity.pdbx_description
1 polymer ?
#
loop_
_entity_poly.entity_id
_entity_poly.type
_entity_poly.pdbx_seq_one_letter_code
_entity_poly.pdbx_strand_id
1 'polypeptide(L)'
;FYVQQVLTVIETIGYMPNNQNGITDFVPKDQVAISVAEIVDPALSYRVIEYNHHSMKGDLDRKKATLIVLADKLEAQRAKLKQINTSLETDLFYLLNSVNVRHNNADQGCKKYIHFVANMKNGDIEQWYDDMYQMCLLAFLELDHLERKERVKQLKEDIQKNG
;
A
#
# COMPACT_ATOMS: atom_id res chain seq x y z
N PHE A 1 33.21 3.99 10.48
CA PHE A 1 33.39 2.56 10.83
C PHE A 1 32.31 2.06 11.79
N TYR A 2 32.12 2.72 12.92
CA TYR A 2 31.11 2.31 13.91
C TYR A 2 29.68 2.38 13.38
N VAL A 3 29.31 3.46 12.71
CA VAL A 3 27.96 3.64 12.11
C VAL A 3 27.67 2.52 11.08
N GLN A 4 28.65 2.19 10.25
CA GLN A 4 28.49 1.14 9.25
C GLN A 4 28.27 -0.25 9.90
N GLN A 5 28.96 -0.53 10.99
CA GLN A 5 28.76 -1.77 11.74
C GLN A 5 27.37 -1.85 12.37
N VAL A 6 26.87 -0.75 12.95
CA VAL A 6 25.52 -0.66 13.51
C VAL A 6 24.47 -0.89 12.43
N LEU A 7 24.60 -0.25 11.27
CA LEU A 7 23.69 -0.46 10.14
C LEU A 7 23.69 -1.92 9.67
N THR A 8 24.86 -2.54 9.57
CA THR A 8 24.96 -3.95 9.20
C THR A 8 24.24 -4.86 10.19
N VAL A 9 24.36 -4.61 11.50
CA VAL A 9 23.64 -5.37 12.52
C VAL A 9 22.13 -5.19 12.36
N ILE A 10 21.66 -3.94 12.20
CA ILE A 10 20.25 -3.63 12.01
C ILE A 10 19.68 -4.35 10.79
N GLU A 11 20.38 -4.33 9.68
CA GLU A 11 19.99 -5.04 8.46
C GLU A 11 19.95 -6.57 8.67
N THR A 12 20.93 -7.11 9.41
CA THR A 12 21.01 -8.55 9.69
C THR A 12 19.82 -9.06 10.51
N ILE A 13 19.31 -8.24 11.44
CA ILE A 13 18.11 -8.57 12.23
C ILE A 13 16.79 -8.26 11.50
N GLY A 14 16.84 -7.91 10.23
CA GLY A 14 15.65 -7.75 9.40
C GLY A 14 15.01 -6.36 9.41
N TYR A 15 15.79 -5.32 9.75
CA TYR A 15 15.34 -3.92 9.70
C TYR A 15 16.04 -3.14 8.59
N MET A 16 15.41 -2.06 8.16
CA MET A 16 15.96 -1.13 7.19
C MET A 16 15.77 0.32 7.64
N PRO A 17 16.67 1.25 7.26
CA PRO A 17 16.47 2.66 7.52
C PRO A 17 15.37 3.23 6.62
N ASN A 18 14.55 4.11 7.18
CA ASN A 18 13.56 4.90 6.46
C ASN A 18 13.75 6.38 6.81
N ASN A 19 14.09 7.20 5.84
CA ASN A 19 14.51 8.58 6.05
C ASN A 19 13.45 9.56 5.55
N GLN A 20 13.07 10.51 6.40
CA GLN A 20 12.25 11.66 6.01
C GLN A 20 12.68 12.91 6.75
N ASN A 21 12.90 14.02 6.03
CA ASN A 21 13.20 15.33 6.61
C ASN A 21 14.37 15.32 7.63
N GLY A 22 15.41 14.53 7.36
CA GLY A 22 16.58 14.40 8.24
C GLY A 22 16.39 13.51 9.46
N ILE A 23 15.23 12.87 9.59
CA ILE A 23 14.97 11.86 10.63
C ILE A 23 15.08 10.48 9.99
N THR A 24 15.80 9.59 10.67
CA THR A 24 15.93 8.19 10.28
C THR A 24 15.24 7.30 11.30
N ASP A 25 14.22 6.59 10.85
CA ASP A 25 13.59 5.51 11.61
C ASP A 25 14.03 4.14 11.08
N PHE A 26 13.93 3.11 11.89
CA PHE A 26 14.21 1.74 11.48
C PHE A 26 12.91 0.94 11.42
N VAL A 27 12.65 0.37 10.26
CA VAL A 27 11.39 -0.32 9.95
C VAL A 27 11.70 -1.79 9.63
N PRO A 28 10.87 -2.75 10.09
CA PRO A 28 11.00 -4.14 9.66
C PRO A 28 10.98 -4.24 8.13
N LYS A 29 11.88 -5.04 7.56
CA LYS A 29 11.90 -5.31 6.12
C LYS A 29 10.65 -6.09 5.73
N ASP A 30 9.92 -5.57 4.77
CA ASP A 30 8.85 -6.25 4.05
C ASP A 30 9.19 -6.18 2.56
N GLN A 31 9.48 -7.32 1.95
CA GLN A 31 9.95 -7.36 0.57
C GLN A 31 8.91 -6.85 -0.42
N VAL A 32 7.63 -7.06 -0.14
CA VAL A 32 6.53 -6.55 -0.99
C VAL A 32 6.45 -5.03 -0.89
N ALA A 33 6.49 -4.48 0.33
CA ALA A 33 6.51 -3.05 0.55
C ALA A 33 7.73 -2.38 -0.09
N ILE A 34 8.92 -2.99 0.00
CA ILE A 34 10.14 -2.50 -0.66
C ILE A 34 9.95 -2.45 -2.18
N SER A 35 9.43 -3.52 -2.78
CA SER A 35 9.18 -3.59 -4.22
C SER A 35 8.18 -2.52 -4.69
N VAL A 36 7.13 -2.26 -3.93
CA VAL A 36 6.16 -1.18 -4.23
C VAL A 36 6.81 0.19 -4.05
N ALA A 37 7.60 0.38 -2.99
CA ALA A 37 8.28 1.64 -2.72
C ALA A 37 9.23 2.07 -3.86
N GLU A 38 9.79 1.10 -4.61
CA GLU A 38 10.67 1.36 -5.76
C GLU A 38 9.91 1.84 -7.01
N ILE A 39 8.61 1.55 -7.13
CA ILE A 39 7.82 1.85 -8.33
C ILE A 39 6.86 3.03 -8.15
N VAL A 40 6.65 3.51 -6.94
CA VAL A 40 5.81 4.68 -6.65
C VAL A 40 6.66 5.95 -6.46
N ASP A 41 6.01 7.12 -6.40
CA ASP A 41 6.75 8.36 -6.16
C ASP A 41 7.37 8.41 -4.73
N PRO A 42 8.44 9.21 -4.51
CA PRO A 42 9.17 9.22 -3.24
C PRO A 42 8.33 9.52 -2.00
N ALA A 43 7.33 10.39 -2.09
CA ALA A 43 6.46 10.73 -0.98
C ALA A 43 5.59 9.54 -0.58
N LEU A 44 5.08 8.80 -1.57
CA LEU A 44 4.30 7.60 -1.36
C LEU A 44 5.18 6.42 -0.89
N SER A 45 6.40 6.32 -1.44
CA SER A 45 7.41 5.34 -1.05
C SER A 45 7.67 5.37 0.46
N TYR A 46 7.88 6.55 1.04
CA TYR A 46 8.04 6.70 2.48
C TYR A 46 6.83 6.14 3.25
N ARG A 47 5.61 6.48 2.84
CA ARG A 47 4.36 6.03 3.46
C ARG A 47 4.20 4.52 3.42
N VAL A 48 4.53 3.91 2.29
CA VAL A 48 4.49 2.45 2.10
C VAL A 48 5.42 1.76 3.10
N ILE A 49 6.65 2.23 3.24
CA ILE A 49 7.62 1.65 4.17
C ILE A 49 7.25 1.93 5.63
N GLU A 50 6.84 3.16 5.97
CA GLU A 50 6.47 3.56 7.34
C GLU A 50 5.33 2.72 7.91
N TYR A 51 4.40 2.24 7.09
CA TYR A 51 3.26 1.45 7.55
C TYR A 51 3.67 0.22 8.38
N ASN A 52 4.83 -0.36 8.11
CA ASN A 52 5.37 -1.50 8.84
C ASN A 52 6.18 -1.12 10.09
N HIS A 53 6.31 0.17 10.40
CA HIS A 53 6.98 0.62 11.62
C HIS A 53 6.19 0.17 12.86
N HIS A 54 6.90 -0.25 13.91
CA HIS A 54 6.26 -0.77 15.13
C HIS A 54 5.30 0.23 15.79
N SER A 55 5.55 1.54 15.67
CA SER A 55 4.68 2.60 16.19
C SER A 55 3.33 2.71 15.49
N MET A 56 3.17 2.08 14.33
CA MET A 56 1.91 2.03 13.59
C MET A 56 0.91 1.02 14.17
N LYS A 57 1.40 0.05 14.95
CA LYS A 57 0.55 -0.95 15.58
C LYS A 57 -0.40 -0.28 16.60
N GLY A 58 -1.70 -0.47 16.41
CA GLY A 58 -2.74 0.14 17.21
C GLY A 58 -3.05 1.60 16.89
N ASP A 59 -2.29 2.24 16.00
CA ASP A 59 -2.51 3.63 15.58
C ASP A 59 -3.42 3.68 14.35
N LEU A 60 -4.73 3.58 14.57
CA LEU A 60 -5.74 3.55 13.51
C LEU A 60 -5.74 4.85 12.68
N ASP A 61 -5.49 5.99 13.31
CA ASP A 61 -5.51 7.28 12.62
C ASP A 61 -4.36 7.40 11.61
N ARG A 62 -3.14 7.00 11.99
CA ARG A 62 -1.99 6.98 11.08
C ARG A 62 -2.14 5.93 9.98
N LYS A 63 -2.64 4.75 10.31
CA LYS A 63 -2.95 3.70 9.30
C LYS A 63 -3.99 4.19 8.30
N LYS A 64 -5.09 4.79 8.80
CA LYS A 64 -6.12 5.41 7.96
C LYS A 64 -5.55 6.50 7.05
N ALA A 65 -4.74 7.41 7.59
CA ALA A 65 -4.12 8.49 6.81
C ALA A 65 -3.25 7.93 5.67
N THR A 66 -2.51 6.87 5.90
CA THR A 66 -1.73 6.19 4.85
C THR A 66 -2.65 5.57 3.79
N LEU A 67 -3.69 4.84 4.21
CA LEU A 67 -4.65 4.23 3.27
C LEU A 67 -5.35 5.27 2.39
N ILE A 68 -5.69 6.43 2.92
CA ILE A 68 -6.28 7.54 2.13
C ILE A 68 -5.33 7.96 1.00
N VAL A 69 -4.05 8.16 1.30
CA VAL A 69 -3.05 8.56 0.30
C VAL A 69 -2.84 7.48 -0.75
N LEU A 70 -2.78 6.20 -0.35
CA LEU A 70 -2.70 5.07 -1.29
C LEU A 70 -3.95 4.98 -2.17
N ALA A 71 -5.13 5.12 -1.58
CA ALA A 71 -6.41 5.08 -2.28
C ALA A 71 -6.52 6.20 -3.34
N ASP A 72 -6.13 7.42 -3.01
CA ASP A 72 -6.16 8.55 -3.94
C ASP A 72 -5.25 8.31 -5.15
N LYS A 73 -4.08 7.71 -4.92
CA LYS A 73 -3.17 7.36 -6.00
C LYS A 73 -3.73 6.26 -6.90
N LEU A 74 -4.36 5.24 -6.31
CA LEU A 74 -5.00 4.15 -7.04
C LEU A 74 -6.28 4.60 -7.77
N GLU A 75 -7.04 5.56 -7.22
CA GLU A 75 -8.24 6.10 -7.88
C GLU A 75 -7.91 6.66 -9.27
N ALA A 76 -6.78 7.33 -9.43
CA ALA A 76 -6.32 7.85 -10.72
C ALA A 76 -6.09 6.75 -11.77
N GLN A 77 -5.84 5.52 -11.34
CA GLN A 77 -5.57 4.36 -12.19
C GLN A 77 -6.64 3.26 -12.09
N ARG A 78 -7.75 3.57 -11.42
CA ARG A 78 -8.81 2.62 -11.11
C ARG A 78 -9.38 1.90 -12.34
N ALA A 79 -9.58 2.62 -13.44
CA ALA A 79 -10.08 2.03 -14.69
C ALA A 79 -9.11 0.98 -15.26
N LYS A 80 -7.80 1.24 -15.19
CA LYS A 80 -6.77 0.26 -15.60
C LYS A 80 -6.77 -0.95 -14.69
N LEU A 81 -6.80 -0.73 -13.37
CA LEU A 81 -6.84 -1.80 -12.38
C LEU A 81 -8.06 -2.70 -12.60
N LYS A 82 -9.23 -2.12 -12.86
CA LYS A 82 -10.45 -2.86 -13.16
C LYS A 82 -10.33 -3.75 -14.40
N GLN A 83 -9.63 -3.29 -15.43
CA GLN A 83 -9.37 -4.08 -16.64
C GLN A 83 -8.43 -5.26 -16.37
N ILE A 84 -7.47 -5.11 -15.46
CA ILE A 84 -6.47 -6.15 -15.14
C ILE A 84 -7.06 -7.16 -14.14
N ASN A 85 -7.68 -6.65 -13.09
CA ASN A 85 -8.19 -7.44 -11.98
C ASN A 85 -9.45 -6.79 -11.40
N THR A 86 -10.60 -7.11 -12.01
CA THR A 86 -11.91 -6.57 -11.61
C THR A 86 -12.26 -6.93 -10.16
N SER A 87 -11.93 -8.11 -9.71
CA SER A 87 -12.20 -8.58 -8.35
C SER A 87 -11.43 -7.76 -7.32
N LEU A 88 -10.12 -7.59 -7.51
CA LEU A 88 -9.29 -6.77 -6.62
C LEU A 88 -9.79 -5.31 -6.58
N GLU A 89 -10.07 -4.72 -7.74
CA GLU A 89 -10.59 -3.34 -7.82
C GLU A 89 -11.89 -3.20 -7.04
N THR A 90 -12.84 -4.09 -7.28
CA THR A 90 -14.16 -4.03 -6.66
C THR A 90 -14.09 -4.19 -5.15
N ASP A 91 -13.37 -5.19 -4.67
CA ASP A 91 -13.25 -5.48 -3.24
C ASP A 91 -12.47 -4.39 -2.50
N LEU A 92 -11.35 -3.95 -3.05
CA LEU A 92 -10.52 -2.90 -2.44
C LEU A 92 -11.31 -1.58 -2.30
N PHE A 93 -11.94 -1.11 -3.37
CA PHE A 93 -12.68 0.14 -3.31
C PHE A 93 -13.99 0.03 -2.51
N TYR A 94 -14.58 -1.16 -2.43
CA TYR A 94 -15.67 -1.41 -1.50
C TYR A 94 -15.21 -1.24 -0.05
N LEU A 95 -14.10 -1.85 0.36
CA LEU A 95 -13.55 -1.72 1.71
C LEU A 95 -13.15 -0.28 2.04
N LEU A 96 -12.42 0.38 1.15
CA LEU A 96 -12.00 1.78 1.31
C LEU A 96 -13.19 2.74 1.51
N ASN A 97 -14.33 2.46 0.90
CA ASN A 97 -15.54 3.27 1.01
C ASN A 97 -16.43 2.89 2.20
N SER A 98 -16.31 1.67 2.73
CA SER A 98 -17.24 1.11 3.71
C SER A 98 -16.66 0.91 5.10
N VAL A 99 -15.34 0.85 5.26
CA VAL A 99 -14.67 0.56 6.53
C VAL A 99 -13.93 1.79 7.08
N ASN A 100 -14.64 2.90 7.14
CA ASN A 100 -14.21 4.13 7.80
C ASN A 100 -12.87 4.73 7.30
N VAL A 101 -12.50 4.50 6.03
CA VAL A 101 -11.30 5.09 5.43
C VAL A 101 -11.64 6.36 4.65
N ARG A 102 -12.30 6.26 3.50
CA ARG A 102 -12.64 7.41 2.65
C ARG A 102 -13.91 8.15 3.09
N HIS A 103 -14.79 7.48 3.84
CA HIS A 103 -16.00 8.04 4.42
C HIS A 103 -16.02 7.81 5.92
N ASN A 104 -16.72 8.68 6.65
CA ASN A 104 -16.90 8.51 8.09
C ASN A 104 -18.07 7.54 8.37
N ASN A 105 -17.84 6.25 8.10
CA ASN A 105 -18.88 5.22 8.23
C ASN A 105 -19.27 4.92 9.68
N ALA A 106 -18.49 5.38 10.66
CA ALA A 106 -18.75 5.19 12.08
C ALA A 106 -19.57 6.34 12.71
N ASP A 107 -19.75 7.45 12.01
CA ASP A 107 -20.50 8.62 12.49
C ASP A 107 -21.97 8.57 12.02
N GLN A 108 -22.90 8.51 12.98
CA GLN A 108 -24.34 8.50 12.71
C GLN A 108 -24.85 9.74 11.94
N GLY A 109 -24.16 10.86 12.04
CA GLY A 109 -24.46 12.08 11.27
C GLY A 109 -24.03 12.02 9.81
N CYS A 110 -23.23 11.05 9.41
CA CYS A 110 -22.74 10.88 8.05
C CYS A 110 -23.73 10.10 7.17
N LYS A 111 -23.94 10.56 5.93
CA LYS A 111 -24.79 9.85 4.94
C LYS A 111 -24.30 8.41 4.63
N LYS A 112 -23.04 8.15 4.88
CA LYS A 112 -22.38 6.85 4.63
C LYS A 112 -22.23 6.02 5.90
N TYR A 113 -22.99 6.35 6.97
CA TYR A 113 -22.99 5.60 8.21
C TYR A 113 -23.34 4.13 7.99
N ILE A 114 -22.56 3.25 8.62
CA ILE A 114 -22.78 1.80 8.63
C ILE A 114 -22.72 1.31 10.08
N HIS A 115 -23.87 0.92 10.61
CA HIS A 115 -24.02 0.51 12.01
C HIS A 115 -23.03 -0.62 12.39
N PHE A 116 -22.85 -1.60 11.54
CA PHE A 116 -21.89 -2.70 11.78
C PHE A 116 -20.46 -2.18 11.97
N VAL A 117 -20.02 -1.24 11.12
CA VAL A 117 -18.67 -0.65 11.19
C VAL A 117 -18.51 0.23 12.43
N ALA A 118 -19.54 1.01 12.79
CA ALA A 118 -19.53 1.86 13.99
C ALA A 118 -19.37 1.04 15.29
N ASN A 119 -19.84 -0.21 15.31
CA ASN A 119 -19.75 -1.10 16.46
C ASN A 119 -18.59 -2.11 16.37
N MET A 120 -17.78 -2.03 15.33
CA MET A 120 -16.62 -2.91 15.17
C MET A 120 -15.54 -2.57 16.20
N LYS A 121 -14.90 -3.58 16.75
CA LYS A 121 -13.78 -3.38 17.69
C LYS A 121 -12.56 -2.81 16.95
N ASN A 122 -11.75 -2.02 17.68
CA ASN A 122 -10.55 -1.42 17.10
C ASN A 122 -9.57 -2.45 16.50
N GLY A 123 -9.42 -3.61 17.13
CA GLY A 123 -8.57 -4.69 16.60
C GLY A 123 -9.08 -5.26 15.28
N ASP A 124 -10.39 -5.36 15.10
CA ASP A 124 -10.99 -5.83 13.85
C ASP A 124 -10.86 -4.77 12.74
N ILE A 125 -11.03 -3.49 13.08
CA ILE A 125 -10.80 -2.38 12.15
C ILE A 125 -9.33 -2.36 11.71
N GLU A 126 -8.39 -2.51 12.65
CA GLU A 126 -6.96 -2.56 12.35
C GLU A 126 -6.61 -3.71 11.39
N GLN A 127 -7.18 -4.89 11.62
CA GLN A 127 -7.00 -6.02 10.71
C GLN A 127 -7.50 -5.70 9.28
N TRP A 128 -8.66 -5.07 9.15
CA TRP A 128 -9.16 -4.62 7.84
C TRP A 128 -8.26 -3.56 7.21
N TYR A 129 -7.69 -2.65 8.00
CA TYR A 129 -6.73 -1.68 7.49
C TYR A 129 -5.46 -2.36 6.98
N ASP A 130 -4.96 -3.34 7.71
CA ASP A 130 -3.79 -4.12 7.28
C ASP A 130 -4.07 -4.92 6.01
N ASP A 131 -5.25 -5.52 5.89
CA ASP A 131 -5.68 -6.22 4.68
C ASP A 131 -5.81 -5.26 3.49
N MET A 132 -6.43 -4.09 3.68
CA MET A 132 -6.52 -3.06 2.65
C MET A 132 -5.14 -2.56 2.22
N TYR A 133 -4.20 -2.42 3.15
CA TYR A 133 -2.82 -2.05 2.82
C TYR A 133 -2.18 -3.11 1.92
N GLN A 134 -2.30 -4.40 2.23
CA GLN A 134 -1.79 -5.48 1.38
C GLN A 134 -2.46 -5.49 0.00
N MET A 135 -3.77 -5.24 -0.06
CA MET A 135 -4.49 -5.12 -1.34
C MET A 135 -4.03 -3.93 -2.17
N CYS A 136 -3.70 -2.80 -1.54
CA CYS A 136 -3.10 -1.64 -2.21
C CYS A 136 -1.72 -2.00 -2.80
N LEU A 137 -0.88 -2.69 -2.04
CA LEU A 137 0.44 -3.14 -2.53
C LEU A 137 0.30 -4.04 -3.77
N LEU A 138 -0.62 -5.01 -3.72
CA LEU A 138 -0.92 -5.87 -4.85
C LEU A 138 -1.40 -5.07 -6.07
N ALA A 139 -2.29 -4.10 -5.87
CA ALA A 139 -2.80 -3.25 -6.93
C ALA A 139 -1.67 -2.46 -7.64
N PHE A 140 -0.73 -1.89 -6.89
CA PHE A 140 0.43 -1.21 -7.47
C PHE A 140 1.33 -2.17 -8.27
N LEU A 141 1.56 -3.38 -7.77
CA LEU A 141 2.36 -4.38 -8.47
C LEU A 141 1.69 -4.85 -9.76
N GLU A 142 0.38 -5.03 -9.77
CA GLU A 142 -0.37 -5.41 -10.97
C GLU A 142 -0.35 -4.29 -12.03
N LEU A 143 -0.49 -3.03 -11.62
CA LEU A 143 -0.38 -1.88 -12.51
C LEU A 143 1.03 -1.77 -13.11
N ASP A 144 2.07 -1.98 -12.32
CA ASP A 144 3.45 -2.00 -12.79
C ASP A 144 3.70 -3.18 -13.75
N HIS A 145 3.10 -4.33 -13.49
CA HIS A 145 3.19 -5.49 -14.39
C HIS A 145 2.55 -5.25 -15.76
N LEU A 146 1.56 -4.40 -15.86
CA LEU A 146 0.94 -4.06 -17.15
C LEU A 146 1.96 -3.53 -18.16
N GLU A 147 2.89 -2.71 -17.73
CA GLU A 147 3.97 -2.21 -18.60
C GLU A 147 4.90 -3.33 -19.09
N ARG A 148 5.16 -4.33 -18.22
CA ARG A 148 5.93 -5.51 -18.63
C ARG A 148 5.18 -6.35 -19.66
N LYS A 149 3.88 -6.50 -19.52
CA LYS A 149 3.03 -7.22 -20.49
C LYS A 149 3.12 -6.59 -21.89
N GLU A 150 3.06 -5.27 -21.99
CA GLU A 150 3.19 -4.56 -23.27
C GLU A 150 4.57 -4.77 -23.91
N ARG A 151 5.65 -4.71 -23.11
CA ARG A 151 7.02 -4.99 -23.58
C ARG A 151 7.17 -6.44 -24.09
N VAL A 152 6.60 -7.40 -23.37
CA VAL A 152 6.62 -8.81 -23.79
C VAL A 152 5.86 -8.99 -25.11
N LYS A 153 4.71 -8.34 -25.26
CA LYS A 153 3.94 -8.37 -26.50
C LYS A 153 4.75 -7.83 -27.67
N GLN A 154 5.39 -6.66 -27.49
CA GLN A 154 6.24 -6.07 -28.52
C GLN A 154 7.40 -6.99 -28.90
N LEU A 155 8.09 -7.57 -27.94
CA LEU A 155 9.17 -8.53 -28.20
C LEU A 155 8.69 -9.74 -29.00
N LYS A 156 7.53 -10.30 -28.69
CA LYS A 156 6.95 -11.43 -29.44
C LYS A 156 6.69 -11.05 -30.90
N GLU A 157 6.14 -9.86 -31.15
CA GLU A 157 5.90 -9.35 -32.50
C GLU A 157 7.22 -9.16 -33.27
N ASP A 158 8.24 -8.61 -32.64
CA ASP A 158 9.57 -8.39 -33.23
C ASP A 158 10.26 -9.71 -33.58
N ILE A 159 10.17 -10.72 -32.71
CA ILE A 159 10.69 -12.07 -32.98
C ILE A 159 9.96 -12.69 -34.19
N GLN A 160 8.65 -12.56 -34.28
CA GLN A 160 7.87 -13.12 -35.40
C GLN A 160 8.18 -12.44 -36.73
N LYS A 161 8.50 -11.14 -36.71
CA LYS A 161 8.84 -10.39 -37.92
C LYS A 161 10.28 -10.61 -38.41
N ASN A 162 11.21 -10.90 -37.53
CA ASN A 162 12.64 -10.98 -37.80
C ASN A 162 13.26 -12.38 -37.57
N GLY A 163 12.47 -13.35 -37.20
CA GLY A 163 12.86 -14.76 -37.04
C GLY A 163 12.38 -15.55 -38.26
#